data_a1f32b1c1ee47752b300a41b561e7829
#
_entry.id   a1f32b1c1ee47752b300a41b561e7829
#
_cell.length_a   1.000
_cell.length_b   1.000
_cell.length_c   1.000
_cell.angle_alpha   90.00
_cell.angle_beta   90.00
_cell.angle_gamma   90.00
#
_symmetry.space_group_name_H-M   'P 1'
#
loop_
_entity.id
_entity.type
_entity.pdbx_description
1 polymer ?
#
loop_
_entity_poly.entity_id
_entity_poly.type
_entity_poly.pdbx_seq_one_letter_code
_entity_poly.pdbx_strand_id
1 'polypeptide(L)'
;MTITLKTPHTMINAQDKAQLAQKGISEEKFNEQMACFEKGFPFLKLEGAAAIGKGILKPSDAETADYLAAWNDYKNGAHKIVKFVPASGAASRMFKDLFAFADAEYDAPQSDFEKTFFNNINEAAFYADLNAACLRLHGKDIPALLADGAYKAVVKTLLGKDGLNYGALPKGLLKFHRYTEGARTPLEEHLVEGTLYAKGKDGKVNVHFTVSPEHRALFEALAAEKAPQYAAAHDAAFDISFSEQKPSTDTPAANADNTPFRQKDGSLLFRPGGHGALIENLNDIDADVVFIKNIDNVVPDRLKGDTVTYKQLLAGVLVKLQAEAFAMLRKLDEGATEAEMQEMLHWLQEKCFCYAPDGETLTGDKLHKYLKTKLNRPMRACGMVRNVGEPGGGPFLAYNSDGTVSPQILESSQIDMADAEKKAMFEQGTHFNPVDLVCALKDYKGNRFHLPQYVDPLTGFISHKSKDGRELKALELPGLWNGAMSDWTTVFVEVPLSTFNPVKTVNDLYREQHK
;
A
#
# COMPACT_ATOMS: atom_id res chain seq x y z
N MET A 1 39.90 10.01 2.18
CA MET A 1 39.94 10.43 3.59
C MET A 1 38.76 9.77 4.28
N THR A 2 39.00 8.65 4.94
CA THR A 2 37.95 7.82 5.56
C THR A 2 37.51 8.52 6.86
N ILE A 3 36.36 9.17 6.82
CA ILE A 3 35.79 9.76 8.03
C ILE A 3 35.18 8.61 8.83
N THR A 4 35.93 8.15 9.82
CA THR A 4 35.41 7.24 10.85
C THR A 4 34.48 8.06 11.75
N LEU A 5 33.18 8.05 11.42
CA LEU A 5 32.14 8.61 12.28
C LEU A 5 32.11 7.79 13.57
N LYS A 6 32.54 8.36 14.66
CA LYS A 6 32.23 7.84 16.00
C LYS A 6 30.72 7.96 16.19
N THR A 7 30.01 6.87 15.94
CA THR A 7 28.59 6.72 16.36
C THR A 7 28.56 6.82 17.89
N PRO A 8 27.72 7.66 18.50
CA PRO A 8 27.52 7.61 19.93
C PRO A 8 27.02 6.19 20.24
N HIS A 9 27.81 5.43 20.99
CA HIS A 9 27.38 4.12 21.45
C HIS A 9 26.18 4.32 22.38
N THR A 10 24.98 4.13 21.86
CA THR A 10 23.80 3.93 22.68
C THR A 10 24.10 2.69 23.54
N MET A 11 24.34 2.88 24.82
CA MET A 11 24.70 1.76 25.70
C MET A 11 23.46 0.87 25.85
N ILE A 12 23.39 -0.20 25.03
CA ILE A 12 22.41 -1.26 25.17
C ILE A 12 22.91 -2.26 26.23
N ASN A 13 22.02 -2.63 27.13
CA ASN A 13 22.32 -3.59 28.19
C ASN A 13 22.06 -5.03 27.71
N ALA A 14 22.30 -6.01 28.60
CA ALA A 14 22.11 -7.43 28.26
C ALA A 14 20.64 -7.79 27.96
N GLN A 15 19.68 -7.13 28.62
CA GLN A 15 18.25 -7.30 28.37
C GLN A 15 17.87 -6.77 26.96
N ASP A 16 18.42 -5.62 26.56
CA ASP A 16 18.21 -5.03 25.26
C ASP A 16 18.73 -5.96 24.15
N LYS A 17 19.94 -6.52 24.33
CA LYS A 17 20.53 -7.47 23.38
C LYS A 17 19.66 -8.73 23.21
N ALA A 18 19.14 -9.27 24.31
CA ALA A 18 18.23 -10.40 24.26
C ALA A 18 16.92 -10.07 23.53
N GLN A 19 16.36 -8.89 23.77
CA GLN A 19 15.15 -8.41 23.09
C GLN A 19 15.37 -8.21 21.59
N LEU A 20 16.51 -7.63 21.19
CA LEU A 20 16.90 -7.49 19.78
C LEU A 20 17.04 -8.85 19.10
N ALA A 21 17.75 -9.79 19.74
CA ALA A 21 17.94 -11.14 19.22
C ALA A 21 16.61 -11.89 19.03
N GLN A 22 15.68 -11.75 19.99
CA GLN A 22 14.33 -12.34 19.88
C GLN A 22 13.55 -11.80 18.68
N LYS A 23 13.74 -10.52 18.32
CA LYS A 23 13.10 -9.89 17.16
C LYS A 23 13.85 -10.13 15.85
N GLY A 24 15.06 -10.67 15.88
CA GLY A 24 15.93 -10.80 14.72
C GLY A 24 16.47 -9.44 14.23
N ILE A 25 16.65 -8.48 15.13
CA ILE A 25 17.24 -7.16 14.87
C ILE A 25 18.70 -7.18 15.31
N SER A 26 19.64 -6.82 14.43
CA SER A 26 21.05 -6.69 14.82
C SER A 26 21.29 -5.42 15.64
N GLU A 27 22.35 -5.46 16.48
CA GLU A 27 22.79 -4.27 17.23
C GLU A 27 23.16 -3.12 16.26
N GLU A 28 23.74 -3.44 15.12
CA GLU A 28 24.09 -2.47 14.07
C GLU A 28 22.84 -1.77 13.53
N LYS A 29 21.82 -2.54 13.08
CA LYS A 29 20.55 -2.01 12.61
C LYS A 29 19.86 -1.13 13.65
N PHE A 30 19.85 -1.56 14.91
CA PHE A 30 19.29 -0.76 16.01
C PHE A 30 20.02 0.58 16.17
N ASN A 31 21.37 0.57 16.17
CA ASN A 31 22.17 1.77 16.29
C ASN A 31 21.98 2.73 15.09
N GLU A 32 21.88 2.19 13.87
CA GLU A 32 21.58 2.98 12.67
C GLU A 32 20.22 3.66 12.79
N GLN A 33 19.19 2.92 13.23
CA GLN A 33 17.85 3.47 13.45
C GLN A 33 17.81 4.53 14.55
N MET A 34 18.54 4.32 15.64
CA MET A 34 18.68 5.35 16.69
C MET A 34 19.40 6.61 16.20
N ALA A 35 20.42 6.45 15.36
CA ALA A 35 21.10 7.59 14.74
C ALA A 35 20.19 8.43 13.84
N CYS A 36 19.14 7.84 13.25
CA CYS A 36 18.15 8.58 12.46
C CYS A 36 17.39 9.62 13.31
N PHE A 37 17.16 9.36 14.60
CA PHE A 37 16.48 10.32 15.48
C PHE A 37 17.32 11.58 15.74
N GLU A 38 18.64 11.47 15.68
CA GLU A 38 19.56 12.62 15.82
C GLU A 38 19.76 13.38 14.51
N LYS A 39 19.93 12.63 13.40
CA LYS A 39 20.26 13.20 12.10
C LYS A 39 19.04 13.70 11.34
N GLY A 40 17.85 13.14 11.61
CA GLY A 40 16.66 13.31 10.79
C GLY A 40 16.80 12.65 9.41
N PHE A 41 15.87 12.98 8.53
CA PHE A 41 15.88 12.59 7.12
C PHE A 41 15.96 13.82 6.23
N PRO A 42 16.72 13.79 5.14
CA PRO A 42 16.74 14.89 4.19
C PRO A 42 15.40 14.98 3.45
N PHE A 43 15.01 16.19 3.08
CA PHE A 43 13.96 16.35 2.08
C PHE A 43 14.46 15.92 0.70
N LEU A 44 13.57 15.36 -0.10
CA LEU A 44 13.91 14.93 -1.45
C LEU A 44 14.04 16.12 -2.41
N LYS A 45 15.03 16.05 -3.30
CA LYS A 45 15.19 17.03 -4.38
C LYS A 45 14.20 16.70 -5.49
N LEU A 46 13.33 17.66 -5.82
CA LEU A 46 12.31 17.53 -6.86
C LEU A 46 12.78 18.15 -8.17
N GLU A 47 12.44 17.51 -9.28
CA GLU A 47 12.44 18.12 -10.62
C GLU A 47 11.07 18.76 -10.90
N GLY A 48 9.98 18.19 -10.35
CA GLY A 48 8.64 18.74 -10.44
C GLY A 48 7.55 17.70 -10.17
N ALA A 49 6.30 18.17 -10.12
CA ALA A 49 5.15 17.27 -10.11
C ALA A 49 5.02 16.56 -11.45
N ALA A 50 4.73 15.25 -11.43
CA ALA A 50 4.42 14.52 -12.64
C ALA A 50 3.01 14.89 -13.15
N ALA A 51 2.90 15.01 -14.48
CA ALA A 51 1.66 15.31 -15.17
C ALA A 51 1.55 14.47 -16.45
N ILE A 52 0.40 14.51 -17.11
CA ILE A 52 0.20 13.83 -18.40
C ILE A 52 1.24 14.35 -19.41
N GLY A 53 1.97 13.42 -20.05
CA GLY A 53 3.05 13.74 -20.98
C GLY A 53 4.36 14.19 -20.33
N LYS A 54 4.37 14.38 -19.00
CA LYS A 54 5.56 14.66 -18.18
C LYS A 54 5.54 13.76 -16.94
N GLY A 55 5.88 12.49 -17.11
CA GLY A 55 5.93 11.51 -16.01
C GLY A 55 4.68 10.63 -15.87
N ILE A 56 3.54 10.99 -16.44
CA ILE A 56 2.30 10.20 -16.43
C ILE A 56 1.91 9.85 -17.87
N LEU A 57 1.74 8.57 -18.15
CA LEU A 57 1.19 8.07 -19.41
C LEU A 57 -0.33 8.20 -19.39
N LYS A 58 -0.88 8.65 -20.52
CA LYS A 58 -2.30 8.57 -20.84
C LYS A 58 -2.45 7.87 -22.17
N PRO A 59 -2.59 6.53 -22.18
CA PRO A 59 -2.74 5.79 -23.43
C PRO A 59 -3.96 6.26 -24.23
N SER A 60 -3.81 6.32 -25.55
CA SER A 60 -4.94 6.44 -26.48
C SER A 60 -5.79 5.17 -26.45
N ASP A 61 -6.98 5.21 -27.07
CA ASP A 61 -7.85 4.03 -27.16
C ASP A 61 -7.17 2.86 -27.88
N ALA A 62 -6.38 3.14 -28.92
CA ALA A 62 -5.62 2.12 -29.65
C ALA A 62 -4.52 1.50 -28.78
N GLU A 63 -3.73 2.33 -28.09
CA GLU A 63 -2.69 1.84 -27.16
C GLU A 63 -3.32 1.08 -25.99
N THR A 64 -4.47 1.53 -25.49
CA THR A 64 -5.23 0.82 -24.45
C THR A 64 -5.62 -0.58 -24.91
N ALA A 65 -6.14 -0.71 -26.13
CA ALA A 65 -6.49 -2.00 -26.70
C ALA A 65 -5.26 -2.93 -26.82
N ASP A 66 -4.10 -2.39 -27.25
CA ASP A 66 -2.85 -3.13 -27.34
C ASP A 66 -2.35 -3.60 -25.97
N TYR A 67 -2.42 -2.75 -24.94
CA TYR A 67 -2.03 -3.13 -23.60
C TYR A 67 -2.96 -4.20 -22.99
N LEU A 68 -4.27 -4.07 -23.21
CA LEU A 68 -5.23 -5.09 -22.76
C LEU A 68 -5.00 -6.43 -23.46
N ALA A 69 -4.68 -6.42 -24.77
CA ALA A 69 -4.30 -7.62 -25.52
C ALA A 69 -3.01 -8.23 -24.95
N ALA A 70 -1.98 -7.42 -24.71
CA ALA A 70 -0.73 -7.88 -24.13
C ALA A 70 -0.92 -8.56 -22.75
N TRP A 71 -1.77 -7.98 -21.89
CA TRP A 71 -2.11 -8.63 -20.62
C TRP A 71 -2.87 -9.95 -20.83
N ASN A 72 -3.84 -9.96 -21.73
CA ASN A 72 -4.59 -11.18 -22.03
C ASN A 72 -3.68 -12.32 -22.52
N ASP A 73 -2.72 -12.02 -23.39
CA ASP A 73 -1.76 -12.99 -23.87
C ASP A 73 -0.82 -13.46 -22.74
N TYR A 74 -0.33 -12.52 -21.91
CA TYR A 74 0.54 -12.83 -20.79
C TYR A 74 -0.11 -13.77 -19.76
N LYS A 75 -1.33 -13.46 -19.31
CA LYS A 75 -2.04 -14.29 -18.31
C LYS A 75 -2.39 -15.68 -18.82
N ASN A 76 -2.46 -15.87 -20.14
CA ASN A 76 -2.64 -17.17 -20.79
C ASN A 76 -1.33 -17.93 -21.02
N GLY A 77 -0.20 -17.34 -20.64
CA GLY A 77 1.12 -17.99 -20.58
C GLY A 77 1.34 -18.78 -19.29
N ALA A 78 2.56 -19.31 -19.14
CA ALA A 78 2.99 -20.03 -17.94
C ALA A 78 3.56 -19.06 -16.89
N HIS A 79 2.78 -18.08 -16.49
CA HIS A 79 3.20 -17.05 -15.53
C HIS A 79 2.44 -17.18 -14.20
N LYS A 80 3.16 -16.99 -13.10
CA LYS A 80 2.55 -16.94 -11.77
C LYS A 80 2.13 -15.52 -11.44
N ILE A 81 0.83 -15.31 -11.31
CA ILE A 81 0.21 -14.03 -10.99
C ILE A 81 -0.30 -14.10 -9.56
N VAL A 82 0.00 -13.10 -8.75
CA VAL A 82 -0.43 -13.01 -7.35
C VAL A 82 -1.12 -11.67 -7.10
N LYS A 83 -2.20 -11.67 -6.35
CA LYS A 83 -2.81 -10.48 -5.78
C LYS A 83 -2.35 -10.33 -4.34
N PHE A 84 -1.58 -9.27 -4.05
CA PHE A 84 -1.04 -8.95 -2.73
C PHE A 84 -1.88 -7.84 -2.09
N VAL A 85 -2.48 -8.14 -0.94
CA VAL A 85 -3.44 -7.27 -0.28
C VAL A 85 -2.97 -6.96 1.15
N PRO A 86 -2.44 -5.75 1.41
CA PRO A 86 -2.22 -5.29 2.77
C PRO A 86 -3.53 -5.20 3.55
N ALA A 87 -3.70 -6.03 4.60
CA ALA A 87 -4.95 -6.19 5.32
C ALA A 87 -4.84 -6.09 6.85
N SER A 88 -3.67 -5.76 7.40
CA SER A 88 -3.42 -5.64 8.84
C SER A 88 -4.04 -4.40 9.49
N GLY A 89 -4.58 -3.45 8.70
CA GLY A 89 -5.11 -2.19 9.22
C GLY A 89 -6.33 -2.39 10.12
N ALA A 90 -6.23 -1.99 11.39
CA ALA A 90 -7.35 -1.99 12.33
C ALA A 90 -8.46 -1.04 11.89
N ALA A 91 -9.72 -1.42 12.11
CA ALA A 91 -10.88 -0.58 11.81
C ALA A 91 -11.12 0.53 12.85
N SER A 92 -10.34 0.62 13.92
CA SER A 92 -10.52 1.62 14.99
C SER A 92 -10.59 3.06 14.48
N ARG A 93 -9.82 3.40 13.44
CA ARG A 93 -9.89 4.73 12.80
C ARG A 93 -11.20 4.96 12.06
N MET A 94 -11.78 3.91 11.46
CA MET A 94 -13.06 3.96 10.76
C MET A 94 -14.21 4.30 11.69
N PHE A 95 -14.11 3.88 12.96
CA PHE A 95 -15.12 4.09 13.98
C PHE A 95 -14.77 5.17 15.02
N LYS A 96 -13.74 5.99 14.77
CA LYS A 96 -13.24 6.98 15.73
C LYS A 96 -14.36 7.87 16.29
N ASP A 97 -15.23 8.39 15.43
CA ASP A 97 -16.29 9.30 15.84
C ASP A 97 -17.41 8.57 16.62
N LEU A 98 -17.66 7.30 16.33
CA LEU A 98 -18.60 6.48 17.11
C LEU A 98 -18.03 6.11 18.49
N PHE A 99 -16.72 5.88 18.62
CA PHE A 99 -16.09 5.75 19.93
C PHE A 99 -16.23 7.03 20.74
N ALA A 100 -15.95 8.19 20.13
CA ALA A 100 -16.12 9.48 20.77
C ALA A 100 -17.57 9.72 21.22
N PHE A 101 -18.56 9.36 20.39
CA PHE A 101 -19.99 9.43 20.75
C PHE A 101 -20.34 8.48 21.90
N ALA A 102 -19.83 7.25 21.92
CA ALA A 102 -20.08 6.29 23.00
C ALA A 102 -19.62 6.79 24.38
N ASP A 103 -18.53 7.59 24.39
CA ASP A 103 -17.91 8.15 25.59
C ASP A 103 -18.40 9.59 25.90
N ALA A 104 -19.17 10.23 25.02
CA ALA A 104 -19.65 11.60 25.20
C ALA A 104 -20.60 11.73 26.39
N GLU A 105 -20.77 12.96 26.92
CA GLU A 105 -21.71 13.27 28.01
C GLU A 105 -23.17 13.36 27.53
N TYR A 106 -23.42 13.49 26.24
CA TYR A 106 -24.74 13.54 25.62
C TYR A 106 -25.17 12.19 25.06
N ASP A 107 -26.48 11.91 25.01
CA ASP A 107 -27.02 10.60 24.61
C ASP A 107 -27.61 10.58 23.18
N ALA A 108 -28.00 11.72 22.63
CA ALA A 108 -28.56 11.84 21.30
C ALA A 108 -27.52 12.38 20.30
N PRO A 109 -27.59 11.98 19.02
CA PRO A 109 -26.63 12.41 17.97
C PRO A 109 -26.64 13.94 17.81
N GLN A 110 -25.45 14.56 17.91
CA GLN A 110 -25.27 16.01 17.77
C GLN A 110 -24.54 16.42 16.51
N SER A 111 -23.43 15.73 16.19
CA SER A 111 -22.63 16.01 14.99
C SER A 111 -23.31 15.52 13.71
N ASP A 112 -22.94 16.11 12.57
CA ASP A 112 -23.42 15.68 11.26
C ASP A 112 -23.01 14.23 10.95
N PHE A 113 -21.83 13.82 11.43
CA PHE A 113 -21.36 12.45 11.29
C PHE A 113 -22.30 11.47 12.01
N GLU A 114 -22.60 11.72 13.27
CA GLU A 114 -23.50 10.89 14.09
C GLU A 114 -24.91 10.82 13.49
N LYS A 115 -25.46 11.96 13.10
CA LYS A 115 -26.78 12.06 12.44
C LYS A 115 -26.80 11.26 11.14
N THR A 116 -25.76 11.39 10.32
CA THR A 116 -25.62 10.61 9.06
C THR A 116 -25.58 9.12 9.34
N PHE A 117 -24.82 8.69 10.35
CA PHE A 117 -24.74 7.28 10.73
C PHE A 117 -26.11 6.71 11.10
N PHE A 118 -26.82 7.35 12.03
CA PHE A 118 -28.09 6.83 12.51
C PHE A 118 -29.23 6.96 11.49
N ASN A 119 -29.23 7.98 10.65
CA ASN A 119 -30.23 8.16 9.60
C ASN A 119 -30.12 7.09 8.50
N ASN A 120 -28.91 6.56 8.28
CA ASN A 120 -28.64 5.58 7.21
C ASN A 120 -28.31 4.18 7.73
N ILE A 121 -28.38 3.93 9.03
CA ILE A 121 -27.95 2.67 9.65
C ILE A 121 -28.64 1.43 9.04
N ASN A 122 -29.89 1.58 8.59
CA ASN A 122 -30.66 0.52 7.94
C ASN A 122 -30.11 0.14 6.55
N GLU A 123 -29.27 0.97 5.94
CA GLU A 123 -28.61 0.72 4.66
C GLU A 123 -27.29 -0.06 4.84
N ALA A 124 -26.74 -0.10 6.07
CA ALA A 124 -25.48 -0.78 6.34
C ALA A 124 -25.55 -2.27 6.01
N ALA A 125 -24.48 -2.79 5.38
CA ALA A 125 -24.39 -4.22 5.05
C ALA A 125 -24.40 -5.12 6.29
N PHE A 126 -24.02 -4.60 7.44
CA PHE A 126 -24.03 -5.27 8.75
C PHE A 126 -25.32 -5.04 9.54
N TYR A 127 -26.31 -4.35 8.99
CA TYR A 127 -27.56 -3.99 9.74
C TYR A 127 -28.28 -5.20 10.34
N ALA A 128 -28.43 -6.26 9.55
CA ALA A 128 -29.16 -7.47 10.01
C ALA A 128 -28.46 -8.12 11.22
N ASP A 129 -27.13 -8.23 11.18
CA ASP A 129 -26.35 -8.81 12.28
C ASP A 129 -26.40 -7.89 13.52
N LEU A 130 -26.29 -6.58 13.31
CA LEU A 130 -26.37 -5.61 14.40
C LEU A 130 -27.75 -5.62 15.06
N ASN A 131 -28.82 -5.69 14.26
CA ASN A 131 -30.18 -5.77 14.76
C ASN A 131 -30.42 -7.05 15.57
N ALA A 132 -29.93 -8.19 15.09
CA ALA A 132 -29.99 -9.45 15.84
C ALA A 132 -29.19 -9.38 17.15
N ALA A 133 -28.03 -8.73 17.15
CA ALA A 133 -27.23 -8.53 18.36
C ALA A 133 -27.94 -7.58 19.35
N CYS A 134 -28.58 -6.52 18.87
CA CYS A 134 -29.39 -5.63 19.72
C CYS A 134 -30.57 -6.36 20.37
N LEU A 135 -31.31 -7.17 19.61
CA LEU A 135 -32.38 -8.02 20.14
C LEU A 135 -31.87 -8.97 21.22
N ARG A 136 -30.74 -9.61 21.00
CA ARG A 136 -30.13 -10.54 21.97
C ARG A 136 -29.66 -9.85 23.25
N LEU A 137 -29.05 -8.66 23.15
CA LEU A 137 -28.42 -7.98 24.29
C LEU A 137 -29.39 -7.07 25.05
N HIS A 138 -30.35 -6.46 24.36
CA HIS A 138 -31.25 -5.44 24.93
C HIS A 138 -32.73 -5.82 24.88
N GLY A 139 -33.09 -6.94 24.25
CA GLY A 139 -34.49 -7.34 24.08
C GLY A 139 -35.31 -6.45 23.13
N LYS A 140 -34.63 -5.55 22.39
CA LYS A 140 -35.23 -4.57 21.47
C LYS A 140 -34.41 -4.53 20.17
N ASP A 141 -35.10 -4.32 19.06
CA ASP A 141 -34.47 -4.07 17.77
C ASP A 141 -33.93 -2.64 17.67
N ILE A 142 -33.16 -2.36 16.61
CA ILE A 142 -32.57 -1.02 16.41
C ILE A 142 -33.64 0.07 16.36
N PRO A 143 -34.75 -0.04 15.58
CA PRO A 143 -35.78 0.97 15.56
C PRO A 143 -36.36 1.29 16.94
N ALA A 144 -36.62 0.27 17.74
CA ALA A 144 -37.18 0.46 19.11
C ALA A 144 -36.15 1.12 20.04
N LEU A 145 -34.86 0.74 19.96
CA LEU A 145 -33.78 1.39 20.73
C LEU A 145 -33.64 2.88 20.36
N LEU A 146 -33.71 3.20 19.07
CA LEU A 146 -33.60 4.58 18.59
C LEU A 146 -34.85 5.41 19.02
N ALA A 147 -36.03 4.81 18.99
CA ALA A 147 -37.25 5.46 19.48
C ALA A 147 -37.19 5.77 20.98
N ASP A 148 -36.52 4.93 21.76
CA ASP A 148 -36.30 5.16 23.20
C ASP A 148 -35.15 6.14 23.49
N GLY A 149 -34.45 6.64 22.46
CA GLY A 149 -33.26 7.49 22.63
C GLY A 149 -32.00 6.72 23.02
N ALA A 150 -31.99 5.37 22.92
CA ALA A 150 -30.90 4.51 23.35
C ALA A 150 -29.80 4.35 22.27
N TYR A 151 -29.41 5.46 21.64
CA TYR A 151 -28.40 5.48 20.56
C TYR A 151 -27.07 4.84 20.94
N LYS A 152 -26.57 5.11 22.15
CA LYS A 152 -25.31 4.53 22.66
C LYS A 152 -25.38 3.01 22.81
N ALA A 153 -26.54 2.44 23.09
CA ALA A 153 -26.71 0.99 23.17
C ALA A 153 -26.42 0.35 21.80
N VAL A 154 -26.92 0.94 20.72
CA VAL A 154 -26.67 0.48 19.35
C VAL A 154 -25.17 0.57 19.01
N VAL A 155 -24.51 1.70 19.31
CA VAL A 155 -23.07 1.89 19.05
C VAL A 155 -22.22 0.91 19.87
N LYS A 156 -22.53 0.75 21.17
CA LYS A 156 -21.82 -0.21 22.03
C LYS A 156 -21.99 -1.66 21.54
N THR A 157 -23.17 -2.00 21.00
CA THR A 157 -23.41 -3.32 20.38
C THR A 157 -22.59 -3.49 19.10
N LEU A 158 -22.48 -2.46 18.26
CA LEU A 158 -21.65 -2.51 17.06
C LEU A 158 -20.16 -2.71 17.39
N LEU A 159 -19.64 -1.89 18.30
CA LEU A 159 -18.21 -1.81 18.59
C LEU A 159 -17.73 -2.85 19.59
N GLY A 160 -18.57 -3.22 20.55
CA GLY A 160 -18.21 -4.03 21.71
C GLY A 160 -18.12 -5.52 21.43
N LYS A 161 -17.30 -6.21 22.25
CA LYS A 161 -17.01 -7.64 22.17
C LYS A 161 -18.26 -8.52 22.29
N ASP A 162 -19.24 -8.12 23.08
CA ASP A 162 -20.49 -8.86 23.29
C ASP A 162 -21.46 -8.73 22.11
N GLY A 163 -21.25 -7.72 21.24
CA GLY A 163 -21.98 -7.48 20.02
C GLY A 163 -21.26 -7.96 18.78
N LEU A 164 -21.01 -7.06 17.81
CA LEU A 164 -20.30 -7.39 16.57
C LEU A 164 -18.77 -7.27 16.68
N ASN A 165 -18.25 -6.67 17.74
CA ASN A 165 -16.81 -6.47 17.97
C ASN A 165 -16.09 -5.67 16.86
N TYR A 166 -16.81 -4.84 16.11
CA TYR A 166 -16.24 -4.09 14.98
C TYR A 166 -15.17 -3.08 15.42
N GLY A 167 -15.18 -2.66 16.68
CA GLY A 167 -14.16 -1.77 17.25
C GLY A 167 -12.77 -2.39 17.34
N ALA A 168 -12.65 -3.73 17.39
CA ALA A 168 -11.40 -4.45 17.50
C ALA A 168 -11.00 -5.23 16.24
N LEU A 169 -11.93 -5.44 15.30
CA LEU A 169 -11.67 -6.20 14.07
C LEU A 169 -10.95 -5.36 13.01
N PRO A 170 -10.17 -5.98 12.12
CA PRO A 170 -9.59 -5.31 10.95
C PRO A 170 -10.65 -5.12 9.86
N LYS A 171 -10.47 -4.11 9.01
CA LYS A 171 -11.42 -3.78 7.93
C LYS A 171 -11.79 -4.95 7.03
N GLY A 172 -10.82 -5.83 6.75
CA GLY A 172 -11.01 -6.98 5.86
C GLY A 172 -12.09 -7.98 6.29
N LEU A 173 -12.49 -7.95 7.58
CA LEU A 173 -13.49 -8.85 8.18
C LEU A 173 -14.86 -8.18 8.42
N LEU A 174 -15.00 -6.88 8.12
CA LEU A 174 -16.26 -6.16 8.30
C LEU A 174 -17.13 -6.27 7.05
N LYS A 175 -18.44 -6.37 7.20
CA LYS A 175 -19.36 -6.37 6.07
C LYS A 175 -19.44 -4.98 5.43
N PHE A 176 -19.02 -4.87 4.18
CA PHE A 176 -19.00 -3.61 3.43
C PHE A 176 -20.16 -3.46 2.47
N HIS A 177 -20.47 -4.51 1.70
CA HIS A 177 -21.46 -4.42 0.62
C HIS A 177 -22.60 -5.41 0.81
N ARG A 178 -23.82 -4.95 0.51
CA ARG A 178 -25.03 -5.76 0.55
C ARG A 178 -25.33 -6.33 -0.83
N TYR A 179 -25.72 -7.60 -0.85
CA TYR A 179 -26.20 -8.30 -2.03
C TYR A 179 -27.52 -8.99 -1.72
N THR A 180 -28.22 -9.48 -2.74
CA THR A 180 -29.49 -10.21 -2.58
C THR A 180 -29.30 -11.47 -1.72
N GLU A 181 -28.19 -12.17 -1.92
CA GLU A 181 -27.82 -13.40 -1.22
C GLU A 181 -27.12 -13.20 0.13
N GLY A 182 -26.89 -11.95 0.52
CA GLY A 182 -26.20 -11.64 1.78
C GLY A 182 -25.35 -10.39 1.73
N ALA A 183 -24.28 -10.36 2.53
CA ALA A 183 -23.36 -9.25 2.56
C ALA A 183 -21.91 -9.77 2.44
N ARG A 184 -21.05 -9.02 1.78
CA ARG A 184 -19.64 -9.36 1.59
C ARG A 184 -18.72 -8.45 2.40
N THR A 185 -17.63 -9.06 2.85
CA THR A 185 -16.47 -8.38 3.44
C THR A 185 -15.48 -7.95 2.36
N PRO A 186 -14.55 -7.02 2.66
CA PRO A 186 -13.46 -6.69 1.74
C PRO A 186 -12.61 -7.90 1.33
N LEU A 187 -12.38 -8.87 2.22
CA LEU A 187 -11.70 -10.11 1.85
C LEU A 187 -12.43 -10.81 0.69
N GLU A 188 -13.75 -10.98 0.81
CA GLU A 188 -14.57 -11.62 -0.22
C GLU A 188 -14.54 -10.82 -1.53
N GLU A 189 -14.64 -9.49 -1.46
CA GLU A 189 -14.53 -8.62 -2.65
C GLU A 189 -13.17 -8.78 -3.34
N HIS A 190 -12.08 -8.93 -2.58
CA HIS A 190 -10.76 -9.19 -3.15
C HIS A 190 -10.63 -10.58 -3.80
N LEU A 191 -11.34 -11.60 -3.30
CA LEU A 191 -11.41 -12.90 -3.97
C LEU A 191 -12.12 -12.78 -5.31
N VAL A 192 -13.30 -12.13 -5.35
CA VAL A 192 -14.04 -11.89 -6.60
C VAL A 192 -13.19 -11.10 -7.60
N GLU A 193 -12.59 -9.97 -7.18
CA GLU A 193 -11.70 -9.19 -8.05
C GLU A 193 -10.55 -10.05 -8.62
N GLY A 194 -9.96 -10.93 -7.81
CA GLY A 194 -8.90 -11.84 -8.25
C GLY A 194 -9.31 -12.70 -9.44
N THR A 195 -10.56 -13.20 -9.45
CA THR A 195 -11.08 -14.00 -10.57
C THR A 195 -11.23 -13.20 -11.87
N LEU A 196 -11.44 -11.88 -11.77
CA LEU A 196 -11.76 -11.03 -12.92
C LEU A 196 -10.51 -10.56 -13.69
N TYR A 197 -9.37 -10.34 -13.02
CA TYR A 197 -8.17 -9.82 -13.68
C TYR A 197 -6.86 -10.57 -13.39
N ALA A 198 -6.82 -11.42 -12.35
CA ALA A 198 -5.59 -12.12 -11.92
C ALA A 198 -5.68 -13.65 -12.03
N LYS A 199 -6.72 -14.21 -12.65
CA LYS A 199 -6.88 -15.64 -12.88
C LYS A 199 -5.92 -16.09 -14.00
N GLY A 200 -5.02 -17.02 -13.68
CA GLY A 200 -4.08 -17.60 -14.64
C GLY A 200 -4.74 -18.60 -15.60
N LYS A 201 -3.97 -19.07 -16.58
CA LYS A 201 -4.40 -20.07 -17.59
C LYS A 201 -4.90 -21.36 -16.98
N ASP A 202 -4.32 -21.76 -15.84
CA ASP A 202 -4.68 -22.98 -15.10
C ASP A 202 -5.95 -22.81 -14.24
N GLY A 203 -6.65 -21.70 -14.37
CA GLY A 203 -7.83 -21.35 -13.57
C GLY A 203 -7.50 -20.93 -12.14
N LYS A 204 -6.24 -20.86 -11.76
CA LYS A 204 -5.83 -20.45 -10.42
C LYS A 204 -5.87 -18.95 -10.20
N VAL A 205 -6.27 -18.58 -8.99
CA VAL A 205 -6.24 -17.22 -8.46
C VAL A 205 -5.43 -17.24 -7.17
N ASN A 206 -4.20 -16.72 -7.23
CA ASN A 206 -3.35 -16.65 -6.04
C ASN A 206 -3.59 -15.30 -5.35
N VAL A 207 -4.02 -15.34 -4.08
CA VAL A 207 -4.24 -14.15 -3.27
C VAL A 207 -3.44 -14.24 -1.99
N HIS A 208 -2.63 -13.24 -1.72
CA HIS A 208 -1.83 -13.13 -0.52
C HIS A 208 -2.30 -11.95 0.33
N PHE A 209 -2.66 -12.19 1.58
CA PHE A 209 -3.03 -11.15 2.55
C PHE A 209 -1.93 -10.98 3.59
N THR A 210 -1.54 -9.73 3.86
CA THR A 210 -0.74 -9.43 5.04
C THR A 210 -1.67 -9.04 6.18
N VAL A 211 -1.60 -9.77 7.28
CA VAL A 211 -2.51 -9.65 8.42
C VAL A 211 -1.75 -9.42 9.72
N SER A 212 -2.42 -8.92 10.75
CA SER A 212 -1.86 -8.90 12.10
C SER A 212 -1.98 -10.27 12.77
N PRO A 213 -1.01 -10.67 13.63
CA PRO A 213 -1.00 -11.99 14.27
C PRO A 213 -2.29 -12.31 15.01
N GLU A 214 -2.84 -11.34 15.73
CA GLU A 214 -4.06 -11.49 16.53
C GLU A 214 -5.33 -11.77 15.70
N HIS A 215 -5.33 -11.42 14.41
CA HIS A 215 -6.49 -11.60 13.54
C HIS A 215 -6.32 -12.70 12.48
N ARG A 216 -5.12 -13.27 12.36
CA ARG A 216 -4.80 -14.26 11.34
C ARG A 216 -5.79 -15.42 11.28
N ALA A 217 -6.09 -16.02 12.43
CA ALA A 217 -7.01 -17.14 12.51
C ALA A 217 -8.44 -16.80 12.01
N LEU A 218 -8.89 -15.55 12.22
CA LEU A 218 -10.18 -15.07 11.72
C LEU A 218 -10.19 -14.91 10.19
N PHE A 219 -9.10 -14.40 9.63
CA PHE A 219 -8.94 -14.31 8.17
C PHE A 219 -8.90 -15.68 7.52
N GLU A 220 -8.13 -16.61 8.08
CA GLU A 220 -8.02 -18.01 7.60
C GLU A 220 -9.39 -18.71 7.64
N ALA A 221 -10.14 -18.56 8.74
CA ALA A 221 -11.47 -19.13 8.88
C ALA A 221 -12.46 -18.59 7.86
N LEU A 222 -12.51 -17.26 7.67
CA LEU A 222 -13.39 -16.62 6.69
C LEU A 222 -13.01 -17.03 5.26
N ALA A 223 -11.72 -17.07 4.93
CA ALA A 223 -11.26 -17.50 3.61
C ALA A 223 -11.63 -18.97 3.35
N ALA A 224 -11.44 -19.87 4.32
CA ALA A 224 -11.80 -21.29 4.19
C ALA A 224 -13.31 -21.50 4.00
N GLU A 225 -14.14 -20.69 4.65
CA GLU A 225 -15.61 -20.73 4.51
C GLU A 225 -16.06 -20.22 3.13
N LYS A 226 -15.51 -19.09 2.67
CA LYS A 226 -16.03 -18.35 1.50
C LYS A 226 -15.39 -18.73 0.18
N ALA A 227 -14.10 -19.09 0.16
CA ALA A 227 -13.40 -19.39 -1.10
C ALA A 227 -14.06 -20.47 -1.94
N PRO A 228 -14.59 -21.60 -1.38
CA PRO A 228 -15.26 -22.62 -2.19
C PRO A 228 -16.49 -22.09 -2.94
N GLN A 229 -17.23 -21.15 -2.35
CA GLN A 229 -18.42 -20.55 -2.96
C GLN A 229 -18.03 -19.71 -4.19
N TYR A 230 -17.01 -18.85 -4.04
CA TYR A 230 -16.52 -18.03 -5.14
C TYR A 230 -15.76 -18.84 -6.19
N ALA A 231 -15.07 -19.91 -5.80
CA ALA A 231 -14.45 -20.85 -6.72
C ALA A 231 -15.48 -21.46 -7.68
N ALA A 232 -16.59 -21.97 -7.13
CA ALA A 232 -17.68 -22.52 -7.92
C ALA A 232 -18.39 -21.47 -8.80
N ALA A 233 -18.65 -20.27 -8.25
CA ALA A 233 -19.36 -19.21 -8.96
C ALA A 233 -18.55 -18.62 -10.14
N HIS A 234 -17.21 -18.64 -10.08
CA HIS A 234 -16.33 -18.02 -11.06
C HIS A 234 -15.47 -19.01 -11.86
N ASP A 235 -15.73 -20.31 -11.74
CA ASP A 235 -14.91 -21.37 -12.37
C ASP A 235 -13.41 -21.14 -12.13
N ALA A 236 -13.02 -21.07 -10.85
CA ALA A 236 -11.67 -20.75 -10.43
C ALA A 236 -11.22 -21.67 -9.29
N ALA A 237 -9.89 -21.76 -9.11
CA ALA A 237 -9.28 -22.42 -7.96
C ALA A 237 -8.46 -21.39 -7.18
N PHE A 238 -8.78 -21.18 -5.91
CA PHE A 238 -8.03 -20.23 -5.07
C PHE A 238 -6.83 -20.88 -4.39
N ASP A 239 -5.69 -20.19 -4.45
CA ASP A 239 -4.52 -20.41 -3.59
C ASP A 239 -4.38 -19.17 -2.69
N ILE A 240 -4.87 -19.27 -1.45
CA ILE A 240 -4.90 -18.15 -0.51
C ILE A 240 -3.81 -18.35 0.53
N SER A 241 -2.96 -17.35 0.69
CA SER A 241 -1.87 -17.36 1.65
C SER A 241 -1.88 -16.11 2.53
N PHE A 242 -1.28 -16.24 3.71
CA PHE A 242 -1.24 -15.18 4.70
C PHE A 242 0.19 -15.00 5.21
N SER A 243 0.59 -13.77 5.45
CA SER A 243 1.82 -13.46 6.19
C SER A 243 1.58 -12.36 7.20
N GLU A 244 2.46 -12.28 8.16
CA GLU A 244 2.49 -11.23 9.18
C GLU A 244 3.70 -10.34 8.93
N GLN A 245 3.63 -9.10 9.38
CA GLN A 245 4.81 -8.24 9.36
C GLN A 245 5.91 -8.89 10.19
N LYS A 246 7.12 -8.99 9.63
CA LYS A 246 8.25 -9.63 10.31
C LYS A 246 8.68 -8.81 11.52
N PRO A 247 8.85 -9.41 12.71
CA PRO A 247 9.34 -8.70 13.91
C PRO A 247 10.68 -7.99 13.72
N SER A 248 11.52 -8.50 12.81
CA SER A 248 12.80 -7.89 12.43
C SER A 248 12.66 -6.53 11.71
N THR A 249 11.45 -6.18 11.27
CA THR A 249 11.15 -4.89 10.65
C THR A 249 10.59 -3.86 11.65
N ASP A 250 10.37 -4.25 12.90
CA ASP A 250 9.97 -3.30 13.95
C ASP A 250 11.03 -2.24 14.15
N THR A 251 10.60 -1.03 14.46
CA THR A 251 11.47 0.12 14.68
C THR A 251 11.48 0.53 16.15
N PRO A 252 12.63 0.94 16.72
CA PRO A 252 12.68 1.47 18.08
C PRO A 252 11.95 2.81 18.16
N ALA A 253 11.43 3.12 19.35
CA ALA A 253 10.95 4.45 19.67
C ALA A 253 12.03 5.20 20.48
N ALA A 254 12.05 6.54 20.38
CA ALA A 254 12.96 7.39 21.14
C ALA A 254 12.21 8.42 21.98
N ASN A 255 12.84 8.86 23.06
CA ASN A 255 12.44 10.01 23.85
C ASN A 255 12.74 11.32 23.10
N ALA A 256 12.31 12.46 23.63
CA ALA A 256 12.56 13.78 23.05
C ALA A 256 14.06 14.08 22.88
N ASP A 257 14.91 13.57 23.78
CA ASP A 257 16.37 13.70 23.79
C ASP A 257 17.11 12.67 22.91
N ASN A 258 16.38 11.91 22.09
CA ASN A 258 16.88 10.84 21.20
C ASN A 258 17.40 9.58 21.93
N THR A 259 17.25 9.48 23.24
CA THR A 259 17.54 8.22 23.95
C THR A 259 16.45 7.17 23.67
N PRO A 260 16.76 5.85 23.73
CA PRO A 260 15.76 4.81 23.53
C PRO A 260 14.59 4.92 24.50
N PHE A 261 13.37 4.86 23.98
CA PHE A 261 12.18 4.88 24.82
C PHE A 261 12.00 3.53 25.52
N ARG A 262 11.91 3.55 26.86
CA ARG A 262 11.74 2.36 27.67
C ARG A 262 10.33 2.25 28.24
N GLN A 263 9.81 1.04 28.26
CA GLN A 263 8.56 0.68 28.90
C GLN A 263 8.73 0.67 30.43
N LYS A 264 7.64 0.48 31.18
CA LYS A 264 7.66 0.47 32.64
C LYS A 264 8.51 -0.65 33.24
N ASP A 265 8.66 -1.77 32.54
CA ASP A 265 9.49 -2.92 32.90
C ASP A 265 10.98 -2.77 32.50
N GLY A 266 11.35 -1.62 31.96
CA GLY A 266 12.70 -1.31 31.49
C GLY A 266 13.04 -1.80 30.09
N SER A 267 12.15 -2.58 29.42
CA SER A 267 12.35 -3.05 28.05
C SER A 267 12.28 -1.91 27.05
N LEU A 268 12.95 -2.07 25.91
CA LEU A 268 12.84 -1.14 24.78
C LEU A 268 11.44 -1.17 24.18
N LEU A 269 10.91 0.00 23.80
CA LEU A 269 9.68 0.07 23.03
C LEU A 269 10.00 -0.06 21.55
N PHE A 270 9.47 -1.11 20.93
CA PHE A 270 9.43 -1.29 19.49
C PHE A 270 8.02 -1.02 18.95
N ARG A 271 7.96 -0.53 17.74
CA ARG A 271 6.71 -0.27 17.00
C ARG A 271 6.74 -1.02 15.68
N PRO A 272 5.59 -1.53 15.22
CA PRO A 272 5.51 -2.07 13.87
C PRO A 272 5.98 -1.05 12.82
N GLY A 273 6.77 -1.50 11.85
CA GLY A 273 7.34 -0.64 10.81
C GLY A 273 6.33 -0.10 9.78
N GLY A 274 5.03 -0.35 10.00
CA GLY A 274 3.96 0.10 9.10
C GLY A 274 4.02 -0.57 7.73
N HIS A 275 3.45 0.10 6.71
CA HIS A 275 3.43 -0.49 5.37
C HIS A 275 4.82 -0.57 4.70
N GLY A 276 5.80 0.20 5.17
CA GLY A 276 7.18 0.10 4.70
C GLY A 276 7.83 -1.26 5.01
N ALA A 277 7.47 -1.87 6.13
CA ALA A 277 7.92 -3.21 6.50
C ALA A 277 7.47 -4.30 5.51
N LEU A 278 6.37 -4.07 4.78
CA LEU A 278 5.78 -5.04 3.86
C LEU A 278 6.63 -5.31 2.61
N ILE A 279 7.68 -4.55 2.36
CA ILE A 279 8.65 -4.89 1.31
C ILE A 279 9.29 -6.26 1.57
N GLU A 280 9.52 -6.63 2.83
CA GLU A 280 10.02 -7.94 3.21
C GLU A 280 9.00 -9.06 2.95
N ASN A 281 7.70 -8.80 3.16
CA ASN A 281 6.64 -9.73 2.83
C ASN A 281 6.51 -9.90 1.31
N LEU A 282 6.59 -8.80 0.56
CA LEU A 282 6.56 -8.82 -0.90
C LEU A 282 7.79 -9.56 -1.47
N ASN A 283 8.96 -9.39 -0.85
CA ASN A 283 10.19 -10.09 -1.22
C ASN A 283 10.07 -11.61 -1.09
N ASP A 284 9.24 -12.11 -0.19
CA ASP A 284 9.02 -13.56 -0.02
C ASP A 284 8.04 -14.14 -1.06
N ILE A 285 7.32 -13.29 -1.82
CA ILE A 285 6.38 -13.74 -2.85
C ILE A 285 7.14 -14.22 -4.09
N ASP A 286 6.99 -15.50 -4.43
CA ASP A 286 7.44 -16.02 -5.71
C ASP A 286 6.34 -15.85 -6.76
N ALA A 287 6.48 -14.79 -7.56
CA ALA A 287 5.55 -14.47 -8.64
C ALA A 287 6.30 -13.76 -9.79
N ASP A 288 5.73 -13.84 -10.99
CA ASP A 288 6.18 -13.05 -12.13
C ASP A 288 5.55 -11.66 -12.09
N VAL A 289 4.25 -11.58 -11.79
CA VAL A 289 3.49 -10.35 -11.67
C VAL A 289 2.69 -10.34 -10.37
N VAL A 290 2.72 -9.20 -9.66
CA VAL A 290 1.98 -8.98 -8.41
C VAL A 290 1.10 -7.75 -8.54
N PHE A 291 -0.21 -7.92 -8.34
CA PHE A 291 -1.15 -6.81 -8.16
C PHE A 291 -1.19 -6.39 -6.70
N ILE A 292 -0.97 -5.11 -6.41
CA ILE A 292 -1.07 -4.55 -5.05
C ILE A 292 -2.28 -3.62 -4.98
N LYS A 293 -3.14 -3.83 -3.99
CA LYS A 293 -4.30 -2.98 -3.70
C LYS A 293 -4.65 -3.07 -2.23
N ASN A 294 -4.98 -1.94 -1.60
CA ASN A 294 -5.38 -1.91 -0.19
C ASN A 294 -6.69 -2.65 0.04
N ILE A 295 -6.81 -3.28 1.22
CA ILE A 295 -7.97 -4.09 1.61
C ILE A 295 -9.30 -3.33 1.53
N ASP A 296 -9.31 -2.04 1.81
CA ASP A 296 -10.52 -1.23 1.91
C ASP A 296 -10.91 -0.50 0.61
N ASN A 297 -10.11 -0.61 -0.46
CA ASN A 297 -10.44 -0.04 -1.76
C ASN A 297 -11.17 -1.06 -2.63
N VAL A 298 -12.42 -1.32 -2.32
CA VAL A 298 -13.30 -2.28 -3.00
C VAL A 298 -14.65 -1.67 -3.32
N VAL A 299 -15.32 -2.21 -4.33
CA VAL A 299 -16.65 -1.79 -4.76
C VAL A 299 -17.56 -3.01 -4.98
N PRO A 300 -18.90 -2.86 -4.91
CA PRO A 300 -19.82 -3.94 -5.27
C PRO A 300 -19.70 -4.32 -6.75
N ASP A 301 -20.18 -5.53 -7.10
CA ASP A 301 -19.99 -6.14 -8.43
C ASP A 301 -20.43 -5.22 -9.58
N ARG A 302 -21.53 -4.47 -9.41
CA ARG A 302 -22.05 -3.52 -10.41
C ARG A 302 -21.06 -2.42 -10.82
N LEU A 303 -20.05 -2.14 -9.98
CA LEU A 303 -19.05 -1.06 -10.21
C LEU A 303 -17.65 -1.60 -10.50
N LYS A 304 -17.43 -2.92 -10.52
CA LYS A 304 -16.10 -3.51 -10.75
C LYS A 304 -15.57 -3.33 -12.18
N GLY A 305 -16.40 -2.93 -13.14
CA GLY A 305 -16.00 -2.80 -14.53
C GLY A 305 -14.73 -1.97 -14.74
N ASP A 306 -14.72 -0.75 -14.20
CA ASP A 306 -13.55 0.13 -14.29
C ASP A 306 -12.34 -0.43 -13.54
N THR A 307 -12.53 -0.96 -12.33
CA THR A 307 -11.45 -1.62 -11.57
C THR A 307 -10.79 -2.71 -12.41
N VAL A 308 -11.57 -3.57 -13.05
CA VAL A 308 -11.06 -4.68 -13.87
C VAL A 308 -10.31 -4.15 -15.09
N THR A 309 -10.93 -3.23 -15.85
CA THR A 309 -10.33 -2.66 -17.06
C THR A 309 -8.99 -2.00 -16.77
N TYR A 310 -8.94 -1.13 -15.75
CA TYR A 310 -7.72 -0.38 -15.46
C TYR A 310 -6.66 -1.22 -14.74
N LYS A 311 -7.03 -2.24 -13.97
CA LYS A 311 -6.07 -3.24 -13.48
C LYS A 311 -5.41 -4.01 -14.62
N GLN A 312 -6.19 -4.42 -15.62
CA GLN A 312 -5.67 -5.09 -16.81
C GLN A 312 -4.81 -4.14 -17.66
N LEU A 313 -5.20 -2.87 -17.77
CA LEU A 313 -4.39 -1.85 -18.46
C LEU A 313 -3.02 -1.67 -17.80
N LEU A 314 -2.98 -1.47 -16.49
CA LEU A 314 -1.73 -1.34 -15.74
C LEU A 314 -0.83 -2.57 -15.92
N ALA A 315 -1.41 -3.77 -15.87
CA ALA A 315 -0.69 -5.01 -16.08
C ALA A 315 -0.16 -5.12 -17.52
N GLY A 316 -0.96 -4.73 -18.52
CA GLY A 316 -0.55 -4.70 -19.93
C GLY A 316 0.59 -3.73 -20.20
N VAL A 317 0.54 -2.53 -19.63
CA VAL A 317 1.65 -1.56 -19.66
C VAL A 317 2.91 -2.18 -19.08
N LEU A 318 2.80 -2.77 -17.89
CA LEU A 318 3.93 -3.40 -17.20
C LEU A 318 4.59 -4.48 -18.05
N VAL A 319 3.81 -5.48 -18.50
CA VAL A 319 4.39 -6.66 -19.18
C VAL A 319 4.95 -6.32 -20.56
N LYS A 320 4.36 -5.36 -21.27
CA LYS A 320 4.86 -4.89 -22.55
C LYS A 320 6.20 -4.16 -22.40
N LEU A 321 6.28 -3.19 -21.50
CA LEU A 321 7.54 -2.47 -21.24
C LEU A 321 8.63 -3.37 -20.65
N GLN A 322 8.26 -4.33 -19.81
CA GLN A 322 9.21 -5.34 -19.30
C GLN A 322 9.76 -6.21 -20.44
N ALA A 323 8.92 -6.65 -21.37
CA ALA A 323 9.37 -7.45 -22.51
C ALA A 323 10.35 -6.67 -23.40
N GLU A 324 10.09 -5.38 -23.64
CA GLU A 324 10.98 -4.47 -24.37
C GLU A 324 12.32 -4.31 -23.63
N ALA A 325 12.29 -4.01 -22.31
CA ALA A 325 13.49 -3.88 -21.49
C ALA A 325 14.32 -5.18 -21.48
N PHE A 326 13.67 -6.34 -21.41
CA PHE A 326 14.35 -7.64 -21.44
C PHE A 326 15.00 -7.94 -22.79
N ALA A 327 14.37 -7.51 -23.90
CA ALA A 327 14.98 -7.62 -25.23
C ALA A 327 16.25 -6.74 -25.32
N MET A 328 16.20 -5.51 -24.80
CA MET A 328 17.35 -4.60 -24.74
C MET A 328 18.48 -5.18 -23.89
N LEU A 329 18.17 -5.78 -22.72
CA LEU A 329 19.18 -6.39 -21.85
C LEU A 329 19.88 -7.57 -22.52
N ARG A 330 19.16 -8.42 -23.27
CA ARG A 330 19.76 -9.51 -24.05
C ARG A 330 20.65 -8.95 -25.15
N LYS A 331 20.19 -7.91 -25.86
CA LYS A 331 20.99 -7.26 -26.89
C LYS A 331 22.27 -6.62 -26.33
N LEU A 332 22.22 -6.04 -25.14
CA LEU A 332 23.42 -5.55 -24.43
C LEU A 332 24.40 -6.69 -24.09
N ASP A 333 23.89 -7.87 -23.71
CA ASP A 333 24.74 -9.05 -23.44
C ASP A 333 25.38 -9.61 -24.71
N GLU A 334 24.71 -9.50 -25.86
CA GLU A 334 25.21 -9.93 -27.18
C GLU A 334 26.21 -8.95 -27.80
N GLY A 335 26.29 -7.72 -27.31
CA GLY A 335 27.13 -6.64 -27.82
C GLY A 335 26.35 -5.62 -28.68
N ALA A 336 25.64 -4.71 -28.03
CA ALA A 336 24.94 -3.62 -28.72
C ALA A 336 25.92 -2.57 -29.25
N THR A 337 25.60 -2.02 -30.42
CA THR A 337 26.33 -0.86 -30.99
C THR A 337 26.00 0.41 -30.21
N GLU A 338 26.83 1.46 -30.37
CA GLU A 338 26.59 2.77 -29.76
C GLU A 338 25.21 3.33 -30.16
N ALA A 339 24.81 3.21 -31.44
CA ALA A 339 23.53 3.69 -31.93
C ALA A 339 22.35 2.95 -31.24
N GLU A 340 22.42 1.62 -31.12
CA GLU A 340 21.41 0.84 -30.42
C GLU A 340 21.35 1.20 -28.93
N MET A 341 22.48 1.46 -28.29
CA MET A 341 22.51 1.91 -26.89
C MET A 341 21.88 3.29 -26.73
N GLN A 342 22.06 4.22 -27.66
CA GLN A 342 21.41 5.53 -27.65
C GLN A 342 19.89 5.43 -27.84
N GLU A 343 19.42 4.50 -28.68
CA GLU A 343 17.99 4.18 -28.81
C GLU A 343 17.41 3.65 -27.49
N MET A 344 18.12 2.77 -26.78
CA MET A 344 17.72 2.27 -25.46
C MET A 344 17.66 3.39 -24.41
N LEU A 345 18.61 4.33 -24.44
CA LEU A 345 18.61 5.51 -23.56
C LEU A 345 17.39 6.37 -23.84
N HIS A 346 17.08 6.63 -25.10
CA HIS A 346 15.90 7.36 -25.51
C HIS A 346 14.60 6.67 -25.07
N TRP A 347 14.52 5.35 -25.20
CA TRP A 347 13.39 4.56 -24.69
C TRP A 347 13.19 4.73 -23.18
N LEU A 348 14.28 4.71 -22.37
CA LEU A 348 14.20 4.95 -20.92
C LEU A 348 13.62 6.34 -20.61
N GLN A 349 14.02 7.34 -21.39
CA GLN A 349 13.54 8.72 -21.21
C GLN A 349 12.07 8.87 -21.60
N GLU A 350 11.64 8.31 -22.72
CA GLU A 350 10.29 8.48 -23.25
C GLU A 350 9.24 7.58 -22.58
N LYS A 351 9.62 6.31 -22.31
CA LYS A 351 8.68 5.32 -21.77
C LYS A 351 8.69 5.24 -20.25
N CYS A 352 9.85 5.46 -19.63
CA CYS A 352 10.03 5.34 -18.19
C CYS A 352 10.29 6.68 -17.50
N PHE A 353 10.43 7.78 -18.25
CA PHE A 353 10.77 9.11 -17.74
C PHE A 353 12.00 9.09 -16.80
N CYS A 354 12.95 8.21 -17.14
CA CYS A 354 14.21 8.07 -16.42
C CYS A 354 15.29 8.83 -17.18
N TYR A 355 15.77 9.93 -16.58
CA TYR A 355 16.74 10.83 -17.20
C TYR A 355 18.12 10.66 -16.57
N ALA A 356 19.16 10.73 -17.39
CA ALA A 356 20.54 10.72 -16.93
C ALA A 356 20.83 11.93 -16.04
N PRO A 357 21.91 11.89 -15.21
CA PRO A 357 22.32 13.04 -14.41
C PRO A 357 22.58 14.28 -15.28
N ASP A 358 22.26 15.45 -14.76
CA ASP A 358 22.42 16.72 -15.46
C ASP A 358 23.85 16.93 -15.96
N GLY A 359 23.99 17.33 -17.22
CA GLY A 359 25.27 17.63 -17.85
C GLY A 359 26.14 16.41 -18.18
N GLU A 360 25.66 15.17 -17.95
CA GLU A 360 26.38 13.95 -18.30
C GLU A 360 26.09 13.50 -19.74
N THR A 361 27.16 13.34 -20.53
CA THR A 361 27.09 12.64 -21.81
C THR A 361 27.42 11.18 -21.59
N LEU A 362 26.45 10.30 -21.85
CA LEU A 362 26.60 8.86 -21.74
C LEU A 362 26.96 8.26 -23.10
N THR A 363 28.16 7.65 -23.19
CA THR A 363 28.66 6.97 -24.38
C THR A 363 29.51 5.74 -24.00
N GLY A 364 29.70 4.81 -24.90
CA GLY A 364 30.57 3.64 -24.75
C GLY A 364 30.26 2.83 -23.50
N ASP A 365 31.31 2.39 -22.80
CA ASP A 365 31.19 1.56 -21.59
C ASP A 365 30.36 2.22 -20.48
N LYS A 366 30.40 3.57 -20.37
CA LYS A 366 29.60 4.30 -19.38
C LYS A 366 28.12 4.17 -19.69
N LEU A 367 27.72 4.33 -20.96
CA LEU A 367 26.35 4.13 -21.41
C LEU A 367 25.90 2.68 -21.22
N HIS A 368 26.73 1.72 -21.63
CA HIS A 368 26.44 0.29 -21.45
C HIS A 368 26.15 -0.03 -19.98
N LYS A 369 27.03 0.39 -19.07
CA LYS A 369 26.85 0.16 -17.63
C LYS A 369 25.59 0.83 -17.09
N TYR A 370 25.31 2.06 -17.52
CA TYR A 370 24.10 2.79 -17.14
C TYR A 370 22.84 2.03 -17.56
N LEU A 371 22.76 1.63 -18.82
CA LEU A 371 21.61 0.88 -19.36
C LEU A 371 21.40 -0.46 -18.64
N LYS A 372 22.47 -1.24 -18.42
CA LYS A 372 22.38 -2.49 -17.64
C LYS A 372 21.81 -2.26 -16.25
N THR A 373 22.22 -1.17 -15.58
CA THR A 373 21.76 -0.83 -14.24
C THR A 373 20.30 -0.37 -14.22
N LYS A 374 19.87 0.44 -15.20
CA LYS A 374 18.53 1.03 -15.20
C LYS A 374 17.45 0.12 -15.80
N LEU A 375 17.80 -0.76 -16.74
CA LEU A 375 16.87 -1.71 -17.35
C LEU A 375 16.66 -2.97 -16.49
N ASN A 376 17.69 -3.40 -15.73
CA ASN A 376 17.62 -4.62 -14.91
C ASN A 376 17.25 -4.33 -13.46
N ARG A 377 16.00 -3.90 -13.25
CA ARG A 377 15.43 -3.55 -11.95
C ARG A 377 14.03 -4.13 -11.80
N PRO A 378 13.52 -4.30 -10.56
CA PRO A 378 12.10 -4.50 -10.36
C PRO A 378 11.32 -3.37 -11.06
N MET A 379 10.18 -3.70 -11.65
CA MET A 379 9.37 -2.74 -12.40
C MET A 379 7.97 -2.64 -11.80
N ARG A 380 7.37 -1.45 -11.85
CA ARG A 380 5.98 -1.24 -11.46
C ARG A 380 5.26 -0.28 -12.40
N ALA A 381 4.00 -0.59 -12.69
CA ALA A 381 3.03 0.34 -13.25
C ALA A 381 2.07 0.78 -12.14
N CYS A 382 1.90 2.08 -11.96
CA CYS A 382 1.10 2.65 -10.88
C CYS A 382 -0.02 3.52 -11.47
N GLY A 383 -1.27 3.21 -11.11
CA GLY A 383 -2.40 4.05 -11.42
C GLY A 383 -2.31 5.38 -10.69
N MET A 384 -2.56 6.47 -11.42
CA MET A 384 -2.63 7.83 -10.87
C MET A 384 -3.98 8.43 -11.19
N VAL A 385 -4.66 8.93 -10.16
CA VAL A 385 -6.00 9.52 -10.27
C VAL A 385 -5.88 11.04 -10.23
N ARG A 386 -6.73 11.74 -10.99
CA ARG A 386 -6.82 13.20 -10.89
C ARG A 386 -7.16 13.63 -9.48
N ASN A 387 -6.42 14.61 -8.98
CA ASN A 387 -6.61 15.13 -7.63
C ASN A 387 -7.95 15.87 -7.52
N VAL A 388 -8.77 15.42 -6.56
CA VAL A 388 -10.06 16.03 -6.22
C VAL A 388 -10.11 16.46 -4.75
N GLY A 389 -8.93 16.67 -4.14
CA GLY A 389 -8.78 17.07 -2.74
C GLY A 389 -8.58 15.90 -1.77
N GLU A 390 -8.29 14.69 -2.28
CA GLU A 390 -7.97 13.54 -1.44
C GLU A 390 -6.57 13.67 -0.83
N PRO A 391 -6.39 13.35 0.47
CA PRO A 391 -5.08 13.31 1.10
C PRO A 391 -4.31 12.07 0.66
N GLY A 392 -3.01 12.20 0.45
CA GLY A 392 -2.14 11.07 0.12
C GLY A 392 -0.87 11.50 -0.60
N GLY A 393 -0.04 10.54 -0.95
CA GLY A 393 1.13 10.77 -1.77
C GLY A 393 0.76 11.08 -3.22
N GLY A 394 1.61 11.86 -3.89
CA GLY A 394 1.47 12.23 -5.29
C GLY A 394 2.61 11.73 -6.16
N PRO A 395 2.42 11.71 -7.49
CA PRO A 395 3.46 11.39 -8.44
C PRO A 395 4.37 12.61 -8.69
N PHE A 396 5.68 12.39 -8.58
CA PHE A 396 6.71 13.41 -8.83
C PHE A 396 7.82 12.84 -9.72
N LEU A 397 8.54 13.71 -10.38
CA LEU A 397 9.87 13.47 -10.91
C LEU A 397 10.86 13.96 -9.86
N ALA A 398 11.69 13.07 -9.33
CA ALA A 398 12.62 13.38 -8.26
C ALA A 398 14.02 12.87 -8.57
N TYR A 399 15.02 13.51 -7.98
CA TYR A 399 16.42 13.11 -8.10
C TYR A 399 16.70 11.92 -7.20
N ASN A 400 17.29 10.88 -7.77
CA ASN A 400 17.78 9.71 -7.07
C ASN A 400 19.19 9.96 -6.51
N SER A 401 19.66 9.07 -5.64
CA SER A 401 20.99 9.15 -5.02
C SER A 401 22.15 9.13 -6.02
N ASP A 402 21.94 8.56 -7.21
CA ASP A 402 22.91 8.51 -8.30
C ASP A 402 22.81 9.70 -9.27
N GLY A 403 22.02 10.73 -8.92
CA GLY A 403 21.83 11.94 -9.70
C GLY A 403 20.87 11.82 -10.88
N THR A 404 20.32 10.64 -11.15
CA THR A 404 19.28 10.46 -12.18
C THR A 404 17.95 11.02 -11.70
N VAL A 405 17.06 11.38 -12.62
CA VAL A 405 15.69 11.78 -12.33
C VAL A 405 14.75 10.67 -12.77
N SER A 406 13.80 10.29 -11.92
CA SER A 406 12.80 9.27 -12.25
C SER A 406 11.46 9.49 -11.54
N PRO A 407 10.37 8.83 -11.99
CA PRO A 407 9.08 8.87 -11.34
C PRO A 407 9.12 8.29 -9.92
N GLN A 408 8.67 9.07 -8.93
CA GLN A 408 8.61 8.70 -7.52
C GLN A 408 7.26 9.07 -6.93
N ILE A 409 6.75 8.24 -5.99
CA ILE A 409 5.56 8.56 -5.20
C ILE A 409 6.03 9.17 -3.88
N LEU A 410 5.67 10.42 -3.63
CA LEU A 410 6.11 11.18 -2.46
C LEU A 410 4.93 11.68 -1.64
N GLU A 411 5.12 11.72 -0.33
CA GLU A 411 4.20 12.36 0.61
C GLU A 411 4.69 13.76 0.98
N SER A 412 3.79 14.63 1.43
CA SER A 412 4.13 15.99 1.82
C SER A 412 5.22 16.08 2.89
N SER A 413 5.31 15.09 3.78
CA SER A 413 6.35 15.01 4.81
C SER A 413 7.77 14.82 4.27
N GLN A 414 7.91 14.38 3.01
CA GLN A 414 9.19 14.16 2.33
C GLN A 414 9.66 15.38 1.52
N ILE A 415 8.85 16.44 1.48
CA ILE A 415 9.07 17.67 0.70
C ILE A 415 9.24 18.83 1.67
N ASP A 416 10.22 19.70 1.42
CA ASP A 416 10.42 20.92 2.20
C ASP A 416 9.32 21.94 1.89
N MET A 417 8.25 21.90 2.65
CA MET A 417 7.10 22.79 2.51
C MET A 417 7.39 24.24 2.99
N ALA A 418 8.55 24.49 3.62
CA ALA A 418 9.01 25.82 3.96
C ALA A 418 9.71 26.51 2.78
N ASP A 419 10.22 25.74 1.83
CA ASP A 419 10.76 26.23 0.56
C ASP A 419 9.59 26.55 -0.39
N ALA A 420 9.47 27.83 -0.79
CA ALA A 420 8.36 28.31 -1.61
C ALA A 420 8.31 27.65 -3.01
N GLU A 421 9.46 27.31 -3.61
CA GLU A 421 9.54 26.67 -4.91
C GLU A 421 9.04 25.21 -4.81
N LYS A 422 9.51 24.45 -3.83
CA LYS A 422 9.10 23.07 -3.62
C LYS A 422 7.62 22.95 -3.21
N LYS A 423 7.15 23.88 -2.37
CA LYS A 423 5.73 24.00 -2.06
C LYS A 423 4.89 24.25 -3.31
N ALA A 424 5.31 25.16 -4.18
CA ALA A 424 4.62 25.43 -5.44
C ALA A 424 4.60 24.18 -6.36
N MET A 425 5.71 23.43 -6.45
CA MET A 425 5.76 22.16 -7.18
C MET A 425 4.76 21.15 -6.63
N PHE A 426 4.64 21.05 -5.30
CA PHE A 426 3.67 20.15 -4.65
C PHE A 426 2.23 20.57 -4.94
N GLU A 427 1.91 21.86 -4.82
CA GLU A 427 0.57 22.41 -5.05
C GLU A 427 0.12 22.34 -6.52
N GLN A 428 1.08 22.30 -7.46
CA GLN A 428 0.81 22.07 -8.89
C GLN A 428 0.50 20.61 -9.24
N GLY A 429 0.61 19.69 -8.28
CA GLY A 429 0.31 18.28 -8.48
C GLY A 429 -1.13 18.05 -8.93
N THR A 430 -1.30 17.52 -10.15
CA THR A 430 -2.61 17.29 -10.78
C THR A 430 -3.20 15.91 -10.46
N HIS A 431 -2.41 15.01 -9.88
CA HIS A 431 -2.77 13.62 -9.61
C HIS A 431 -2.31 13.20 -8.21
N PHE A 432 -2.93 12.16 -7.70
CA PHE A 432 -2.51 11.49 -6.47
C PHE A 432 -2.43 9.96 -6.67
N ASN A 433 -1.74 9.28 -5.75
CA ASN A 433 -1.57 7.83 -5.74
C ASN A 433 -2.72 7.14 -4.98
N PRO A 434 -3.61 6.40 -5.68
CA PRO A 434 -4.68 5.64 -5.02
C PRO A 434 -4.21 4.32 -4.39
N VAL A 435 -2.92 4.00 -4.49
CA VAL A 435 -2.33 2.69 -4.15
C VAL A 435 -2.91 1.58 -5.01
N ASP A 436 -2.76 1.75 -6.31
CA ASP A 436 -3.17 0.79 -7.35
C ASP A 436 -1.95 0.47 -8.22
N LEU A 437 -1.25 -0.63 -7.89
CA LEU A 437 0.03 -0.98 -8.50
C LEU A 437 0.00 -2.38 -9.09
N VAL A 438 0.78 -2.56 -10.16
CA VAL A 438 1.16 -3.87 -10.69
C VAL A 438 2.68 -3.93 -10.77
N CYS A 439 3.28 -4.99 -10.23
CA CYS A 439 4.72 -5.12 -10.05
C CYS A 439 5.26 -6.36 -10.74
N ALA A 440 6.47 -6.28 -11.30
CA ALA A 440 7.23 -7.40 -11.85
C ALA A 440 8.49 -7.61 -11.00
N LEU A 441 8.68 -8.84 -10.49
CA LEU A 441 9.65 -9.16 -9.45
C LEU A 441 10.82 -10.01 -9.91
N LYS A 442 10.92 -10.34 -11.21
CA LYS A 442 11.99 -11.17 -11.79
C LYS A 442 12.77 -10.43 -12.85
N ASP A 443 14.06 -10.76 -12.94
CA ASP A 443 14.96 -10.25 -13.97
C ASP A 443 14.73 -10.95 -15.33
N TYR A 444 15.45 -10.51 -16.38
CA TYR A 444 15.35 -11.07 -17.74
C TYR A 444 15.92 -12.49 -17.88
N LYS A 445 16.53 -13.04 -16.81
CA LYS A 445 17.00 -14.42 -16.71
C LYS A 445 16.07 -15.30 -15.89
N GLY A 446 14.97 -14.71 -15.35
CA GLY A 446 13.99 -15.40 -14.53
C GLY A 446 14.34 -15.48 -13.05
N ASN A 447 15.42 -14.83 -12.59
CA ASN A 447 15.78 -14.80 -11.19
C ASN A 447 14.94 -13.76 -10.44
N ARG A 448 14.61 -14.04 -9.20
CA ARG A 448 13.94 -13.06 -8.33
C ARG A 448 14.90 -11.96 -7.93
N PHE A 449 14.42 -10.72 -7.96
CA PHE A 449 15.13 -9.61 -7.33
C PHE A 449 15.09 -9.74 -5.80
N HIS A 450 16.14 -9.30 -5.12
CA HIS A 450 16.14 -9.11 -3.67
C HIS A 450 15.66 -7.69 -3.37
N LEU A 451 14.35 -7.53 -3.16
CA LEU A 451 13.68 -6.23 -3.13
C LEU A 451 14.23 -5.23 -2.09
N PRO A 452 14.68 -5.66 -0.89
CA PRO A 452 15.29 -4.73 0.07
C PRO A 452 16.51 -3.94 -0.44
N GLN A 453 17.21 -4.44 -1.50
CA GLN A 453 18.34 -3.73 -2.11
C GLN A 453 17.93 -2.49 -2.93
N TYR A 454 16.63 -2.36 -3.23
CA TYR A 454 16.05 -1.28 -4.04
C TYR A 454 15.31 -0.25 -3.19
N VAL A 455 15.46 -0.31 -1.87
CA VAL A 455 14.90 0.65 -0.91
C VAL A 455 15.85 1.83 -0.78
N ASP A 456 15.32 3.06 -0.84
CA ASP A 456 16.08 4.24 -0.43
C ASP A 456 15.89 4.48 1.07
N PRO A 457 16.89 4.19 1.92
CA PRO A 457 16.77 4.32 3.36
C PRO A 457 16.65 5.79 3.82
N LEU A 458 16.98 6.76 2.97
CA LEU A 458 16.90 8.19 3.29
C LEU A 458 15.48 8.76 3.16
N THR A 459 14.51 7.97 2.73
CA THR A 459 13.13 8.39 2.53
C THR A 459 12.19 8.02 3.69
N GLY A 460 12.75 7.55 4.82
CA GLY A 460 12.00 7.45 6.07
C GLY A 460 11.65 8.81 6.66
N PHE A 461 10.90 8.82 7.75
CA PHE A 461 10.61 10.05 8.49
C PHE A 461 10.38 9.77 9.98
N ILE A 462 10.41 10.83 10.78
CA ILE A 462 10.14 10.76 12.22
C ILE A 462 8.77 11.35 12.49
N SER A 463 7.91 10.56 13.15
CA SER A 463 6.59 11.01 13.60
C SER A 463 6.56 11.15 15.13
N HIS A 464 5.73 12.08 15.62
CA HIS A 464 5.48 12.26 17.03
C HIS A 464 4.23 11.49 17.44
N LYS A 465 4.33 10.71 18.51
CA LYS A 465 3.27 9.85 19.05
C LYS A 465 3.25 9.97 20.56
N SER A 466 2.32 9.27 21.19
CA SER A 466 2.31 9.12 22.65
C SER A 466 2.03 7.67 23.05
N LYS A 467 2.54 7.27 24.21
CA LYS A 467 2.22 6.01 24.85
C LYS A 467 2.13 6.21 26.36
N ASP A 468 1.03 5.79 26.97
CA ASP A 468 0.79 5.90 28.41
C ASP A 468 0.97 7.35 28.94
N GLY A 469 0.53 8.34 28.16
CA GLY A 469 0.66 9.78 28.48
C GLY A 469 2.07 10.36 28.29
N ARG A 470 3.04 9.60 27.78
CA ARG A 470 4.40 10.05 27.50
C ARG A 470 4.57 10.25 26.00
N GLU A 471 5.11 11.41 25.61
CA GLU A 471 5.47 11.69 24.21
C GLU A 471 6.66 10.83 23.79
N LEU A 472 6.68 10.44 22.52
CA LEU A 472 7.76 9.69 21.91
C LEU A 472 7.93 10.07 20.43
N LYS A 473 9.15 9.84 19.94
CA LYS A 473 9.46 9.84 18.51
C LYS A 473 9.37 8.41 17.98
N ALA A 474 8.70 8.24 16.85
CA ALA A 474 8.62 6.96 16.13
C ALA A 474 9.32 7.08 14.77
N LEU A 475 10.15 6.10 14.46
CA LEU A 475 10.79 5.98 13.16
C LEU A 475 9.83 5.27 12.20
N GLU A 476 9.47 5.97 11.13
CA GLU A 476 8.65 5.41 10.05
C GLU A 476 9.59 4.99 8.91
N LEU A 477 9.54 3.70 8.54
CA LEU A 477 10.34 3.17 7.43
C LEU A 477 9.88 3.78 6.08
N PRO A 478 10.75 3.78 5.05
CA PRO A 478 10.33 4.10 3.69
C PRO A 478 9.08 3.31 3.29
N GLY A 479 7.99 4.01 2.95
CA GLY A 479 6.71 3.36 2.67
C GLY A 479 6.78 2.40 1.49
N LEU A 480 5.94 1.33 1.50
CA LEU A 480 5.99 0.24 0.51
C LEU A 480 5.98 0.75 -0.94
N TRP A 481 5.05 1.65 -1.26
CA TRP A 481 4.92 2.24 -2.61
C TRP A 481 5.65 3.56 -2.78
N ASN A 482 6.34 4.06 -1.74
CA ASN A 482 7.16 5.26 -1.76
C ASN A 482 8.65 4.87 -1.84
N GLY A 483 9.44 5.21 -0.84
CA GLY A 483 10.87 4.96 -0.82
C GLY A 483 11.30 3.49 -0.80
N ALA A 484 10.44 2.55 -0.38
CA ALA A 484 10.76 1.13 -0.47
C ALA A 484 10.81 0.60 -1.92
N MET A 485 10.22 1.33 -2.87
CA MET A 485 10.30 1.05 -4.32
C MET A 485 11.00 2.20 -5.08
N SER A 486 11.86 2.96 -4.43
CA SER A 486 12.54 4.13 -5.01
C SER A 486 13.40 3.73 -6.20
N ASP A 487 14.20 2.68 -6.08
CA ASP A 487 15.11 2.21 -7.11
C ASP A 487 14.47 1.26 -8.14
N TRP A 488 13.15 1.25 -8.23
CA TRP A 488 12.41 0.49 -9.22
C TRP A 488 12.22 1.31 -10.51
N THR A 489 12.13 0.62 -11.64
CA THR A 489 11.61 1.25 -12.86
C THR A 489 10.12 1.48 -12.68
N THR A 490 9.72 2.74 -12.55
CA THR A 490 8.34 3.15 -12.24
C THR A 490 7.69 3.82 -13.43
N VAL A 491 6.47 3.40 -13.78
CA VAL A 491 5.65 4.01 -14.82
C VAL A 491 4.31 4.41 -14.23
N PHE A 492 3.97 5.70 -14.31
CA PHE A 492 2.66 6.20 -13.92
C PHE A 492 1.70 6.19 -15.09
N VAL A 493 0.47 5.77 -14.84
CA VAL A 493 -0.61 5.70 -15.84
C VAL A 493 -1.85 6.38 -15.28
N GLU A 494 -2.46 7.30 -16.03
CA GLU A 494 -3.73 7.91 -15.62
C GLU A 494 -4.83 6.84 -15.57
N VAL A 495 -5.55 6.77 -14.43
CA VAL A 495 -6.72 5.94 -14.23
C VAL A 495 -7.87 6.79 -13.68
N PRO A 496 -9.15 6.45 -13.94
CA PRO A 496 -10.28 7.26 -13.50
C PRO A 496 -10.48 7.19 -11.99
N LEU A 497 -11.13 8.21 -11.43
CA LEU A 497 -11.49 8.28 -10.02
C LEU A 497 -12.36 7.08 -9.56
N SER A 498 -13.16 6.49 -10.47
CA SER A 498 -13.98 5.32 -10.20
C SER A 498 -13.20 4.08 -9.74
N THR A 499 -11.86 4.04 -9.93
CA THR A 499 -11.00 2.97 -9.42
C THR A 499 -10.57 3.18 -7.95
N PHE A 500 -10.90 4.33 -7.35
CA PHE A 500 -10.50 4.70 -5.99
C PHE A 500 -11.71 4.95 -5.08
N ASN A 501 -12.06 3.95 -4.30
CA ASN A 501 -13.23 3.96 -3.42
C ASN A 501 -12.89 3.40 -2.02
N PRO A 502 -11.96 4.02 -1.29
CA PRO A 502 -11.58 3.53 0.03
C PRO A 502 -12.65 3.85 1.07
N VAL A 503 -12.82 2.94 2.02
CA VAL A 503 -13.64 3.16 3.21
C VAL A 503 -12.75 3.66 4.34
N LYS A 504 -12.74 4.97 4.58
CA LYS A 504 -11.96 5.63 5.64
C LYS A 504 -12.75 5.75 6.94
N THR A 505 -14.05 6.04 6.83
CA THR A 505 -15.00 6.11 7.94
C THR A 505 -16.18 5.17 7.70
N VAL A 506 -16.94 4.83 8.74
CA VAL A 506 -18.13 3.98 8.59
C VAL A 506 -19.18 4.61 7.69
N ASN A 507 -19.27 5.94 7.65
CA ASN A 507 -20.25 6.66 6.83
C ASN A 507 -19.90 6.58 5.32
N ASP A 508 -18.67 6.24 4.96
CA ASP A 508 -18.32 6.00 3.56
C ASP A 508 -19.09 4.83 2.96
N LEU A 509 -19.52 3.85 3.79
CA LEU A 509 -20.37 2.73 3.36
C LEU A 509 -21.77 3.14 2.91
N TYR A 510 -22.20 4.36 3.19
CA TYR A 510 -23.49 4.90 2.75
C TYR A 510 -23.40 5.69 1.44
N ARG A 511 -22.20 5.83 0.88
CA ARG A 511 -22.01 6.46 -0.43
C ARG A 511 -22.47 5.53 -1.56
N GLU A 512 -22.85 6.10 -2.70
CA GLU A 512 -23.31 5.33 -3.88
C GLU A 512 -22.29 4.29 -4.38
N GLN A 513 -20.99 4.52 -4.13
CA GLN A 513 -19.93 3.58 -4.51
C GLN A 513 -19.95 2.28 -3.70
N HIS A 514 -20.66 2.24 -2.56
CA HIS A 514 -20.67 1.10 -1.64
C HIS A 514 -22.08 0.50 -1.43
N LYS A 515 -23.11 1.07 -2.07
CA LYS A 515 -24.49 0.58 -2.01
C LYS A 515 -24.78 -0.53 -3.02
#